data_4d2e46cd6b3e84848c67e37eb7310127
#
_entry.id   4d2e46cd6b3e84848c67e37eb7310127
#
_cell.length_a   1.000
_cell.length_b   1.000
_cell.length_c   1.000
_cell.angle_alpha   90.00
_cell.angle_beta   90.00
_cell.angle_gamma   90.00
#
_symmetry.space_group_name_H-M   'P 1'
#
loop_
_entity.id
_entity.type
_entity.pdbx_description
1 polymer ?
#
loop_
_entity_poly.entity_id
_entity_poly.type
_entity_poly.pdbx_seq_one_letter_code
_entity_poly.pdbx_strand_id
1 'polypeptide(L)'
;VGSEMCIRDSYLAAVERLLKEENCKNLGVEADEVLVNEYEQMKQLGVDICLLDEDIMNLRIVKDSEEIAAMRKTIAITDDIYSKVIQHIKVGMTEYEISALVQYYSTASGAQQMSFDTIVSSGERTALPHGRPTGRRVKAHEPIMIDFGIQYDNYQSDMTRVCFIGEPE
;
A
#
# COMPACT_ATOMS: atom_id res chain seq x y z
N VAL A 1 0.33 -16.55 20.15
CA VAL A 1 -1.10 -16.25 20.00
C VAL A 1 -1.56 -15.50 21.25
N GLY A 2 -1.25 -14.23 21.42
CA GLY A 2 -1.61 -13.46 22.61
C GLY A 2 -1.35 -11.96 22.54
N SER A 3 -0.62 -11.49 21.52
CA SER A 3 -0.18 -10.09 21.47
C SER A 3 -1.18 -9.12 20.79
N GLU A 4 -1.96 -9.57 19.82
CA GLU A 4 -2.88 -8.68 19.10
C GLU A 4 -4.15 -8.33 19.87
N MET A 5 -4.65 -9.23 20.70
CA MET A 5 -5.82 -8.92 21.57
C MET A 5 -5.46 -7.93 22.69
N CYS A 6 -4.21 -7.94 23.18
CA CYS A 6 -3.74 -6.97 24.17
C CYS A 6 -3.53 -5.55 23.61
N ILE A 7 -3.30 -5.39 22.31
CA ILE A 7 -3.01 -4.10 21.69
C ILE A 7 -4.29 -3.25 21.56
N ARG A 8 -5.44 -3.84 21.18
CA ARG A 8 -6.70 -3.10 21.03
C ARG A 8 -7.26 -2.60 22.36
N ASP A 9 -7.27 -3.45 23.40
CA ASP A 9 -7.70 -3.03 24.73
C ASP A 9 -6.75 -2.00 25.37
N SER A 10 -5.46 -2.02 24.98
CA SER A 10 -4.47 -1.04 25.42
C SER A 10 -4.59 0.31 24.72
N TYR A 11 -5.09 0.35 23.46
CA TYR A 11 -5.20 1.59 22.68
C TYR A 11 -6.21 2.57 23.31
N LEU A 12 -7.45 2.16 23.53
CA LEU A 12 -8.48 3.02 24.14
C LEU A 12 -8.11 3.42 25.58
N ALA A 13 -7.52 2.51 26.35
CA ALA A 13 -7.02 2.83 27.67
C ALA A 13 -5.88 3.86 27.64
N ALA A 14 -5.01 3.80 26.61
CA ALA A 14 -3.97 4.79 26.40
C ALA A 14 -4.56 6.16 26.02
N VAL A 15 -5.56 6.18 25.11
CA VAL A 15 -6.28 7.41 24.73
C VAL A 15 -6.95 8.04 25.98
N GLU A 16 -7.67 7.24 26.77
CA GLU A 16 -8.32 7.72 28.00
C GLU A 16 -7.31 8.32 28.98
N ARG A 17 -6.17 7.66 29.16
CA ARG A 17 -5.11 8.17 30.02
C ARG A 17 -4.57 9.50 29.52
N LEU A 18 -4.22 9.60 28.24
CA LEU A 18 -3.71 10.84 27.64
C LEU A 18 -4.72 12.00 27.76
N LEU A 19 -6.00 11.75 27.48
CA LEU A 19 -7.06 12.76 27.63
C LEU A 19 -7.13 13.31 29.06
N LYS A 20 -6.95 12.43 30.06
CA LYS A 20 -6.95 12.83 31.48
C LYS A 20 -5.67 13.57 31.87
N GLU A 21 -4.50 13.07 31.46
CA GLU A 21 -3.19 13.67 31.74
C GLU A 21 -3.08 15.09 31.16
N GLU A 22 -3.53 15.27 29.91
CA GLU A 22 -3.48 16.54 29.19
C GLU A 22 -4.73 17.43 29.45
N ASN A 23 -5.68 16.96 30.27
CA ASN A 23 -6.96 17.66 30.54
C ASN A 23 -7.68 18.06 29.24
N CYS A 24 -7.64 17.19 28.22
CA CYS A 24 -8.32 17.41 26.95
C CYS A 24 -9.84 17.21 27.10
N LYS A 25 -10.62 18.08 26.45
CA LYS A 25 -12.07 17.99 26.40
C LYS A 25 -12.61 17.61 25.03
N ASN A 26 -11.76 17.68 24.01
CA ASN A 26 -12.09 17.34 22.64
C ASN A 26 -11.17 16.25 22.14
N LEU A 27 -11.73 15.30 21.39
CA LEU A 27 -11.01 14.22 20.69
C LEU A 27 -11.29 14.31 19.20
N GLY A 28 -10.25 14.58 18.42
CA GLY A 28 -10.34 14.52 16.95
C GLY A 28 -10.20 13.09 16.45
N VAL A 29 -11.05 12.68 15.52
CA VAL A 29 -11.03 11.34 14.90
C VAL A 29 -11.24 11.42 13.40
N GLU A 30 -10.63 10.50 12.65
CA GLU A 30 -10.87 10.31 11.22
C GLU A 30 -12.01 9.31 11.04
N ALA A 31 -13.15 9.75 10.50
CA ALA A 31 -14.35 8.92 10.38
C ALA A 31 -14.17 7.74 9.43
N ASP A 32 -13.29 7.89 8.42
CA ASP A 32 -12.99 6.84 7.44
C ASP A 32 -12.10 5.70 8.02
N GLU A 33 -11.41 5.95 9.15
CA GLU A 33 -10.46 5.01 9.74
C GLU A 33 -10.99 4.37 11.03
N VAL A 34 -11.85 5.07 11.77
CA VAL A 34 -12.38 4.60 13.07
C VAL A 34 -13.52 3.60 12.87
N LEU A 35 -13.39 2.43 13.45
CA LEU A 35 -14.47 1.44 13.44
C LEU A 35 -15.66 1.90 14.30
N VAL A 36 -16.88 1.53 13.89
CA VAL A 36 -18.11 1.92 14.58
C VAL A 36 -18.07 1.54 16.07
N ASN A 37 -17.58 0.35 16.41
CA ASN A 37 -17.47 -0.08 17.80
C ASN A 37 -16.43 0.72 18.59
N GLU A 38 -15.36 1.17 17.98
CA GLU A 38 -14.35 2.02 18.60
C GLU A 38 -14.93 3.42 18.84
N TYR A 39 -15.63 3.97 17.85
CA TYR A 39 -16.33 5.24 18.00
C TYR A 39 -17.36 5.23 19.15
N GLU A 40 -18.17 4.18 19.26
CA GLU A 40 -19.11 4.03 20.37
C GLU A 40 -18.43 3.92 21.75
N GLN A 41 -17.25 3.31 21.81
CA GLN A 41 -16.44 3.29 23.02
C GLN A 41 -15.80 4.65 23.33
N MET A 42 -15.32 5.38 22.31
CA MET A 42 -14.77 6.73 22.49
C MET A 42 -15.82 7.71 23.03
N LYS A 43 -17.10 7.57 22.64
CA LYS A 43 -18.19 8.37 23.20
C LYS A 43 -18.39 8.19 24.73
N GLN A 44 -17.90 7.07 25.28
CA GLN A 44 -17.94 6.81 26.73
C GLN A 44 -16.84 7.56 27.51
N LEU A 45 -15.84 8.13 26.81
CA LEU A 45 -14.71 8.82 27.47
C LEU A 45 -15.08 10.18 28.06
N GLY A 46 -16.30 10.69 27.82
CA GLY A 46 -16.79 11.94 28.39
C GLY A 46 -16.14 13.20 27.80
N VAL A 47 -15.67 13.11 26.56
CA VAL A 47 -15.12 14.23 25.78
C VAL A 47 -15.95 14.46 24.52
N ASP A 48 -15.89 15.67 23.97
CA ASP A 48 -16.52 15.99 22.70
C ASP A 48 -15.71 15.38 21.55
N ILE A 49 -16.35 14.63 20.64
CA ILE A 49 -15.70 14.03 19.46
C ILE A 49 -15.91 14.95 18.26
N CYS A 50 -14.80 15.29 17.60
CA CYS A 50 -14.78 16.11 16.39
C CYS A 50 -14.25 15.26 15.21
N LEU A 51 -14.93 15.30 14.07
CA LEU A 51 -14.43 14.67 12.85
C LEU A 51 -13.40 15.58 12.16
N LEU A 52 -12.21 15.07 11.86
CA LEU A 52 -11.08 15.84 11.35
C LEU A 52 -10.57 15.32 10.00
N ASP A 53 -11.38 14.58 9.25
CA ASP A 53 -10.98 13.91 8.01
C ASP A 53 -10.30 14.86 7.02
N GLU A 54 -10.93 16.00 6.71
CA GLU A 54 -10.37 17.00 5.79
C GLU A 54 -9.12 17.68 6.36
N ASP A 55 -9.09 17.97 7.65
CA ASP A 55 -7.98 18.66 8.29
C ASP A 55 -6.71 17.82 8.27
N ILE A 56 -6.83 16.52 8.60
CA ILE A 56 -5.70 15.58 8.58
C ILE A 56 -5.24 15.31 7.15
N MET A 57 -6.16 15.13 6.21
CA MET A 57 -5.84 14.98 4.79
C MET A 57 -5.10 16.20 4.26
N ASN A 58 -5.52 17.42 4.61
CA ASN A 58 -4.87 18.66 4.19
C ASN A 58 -3.43 18.76 4.69
N LEU A 59 -3.11 18.30 5.90
CA LEU A 59 -1.75 18.23 6.42
C LEU A 59 -0.84 17.31 5.59
N ARG A 60 -1.41 16.29 4.95
CA ARG A 60 -0.68 15.29 4.15
C ARG A 60 -0.53 15.66 2.68
N ILE A 61 -1.30 16.63 2.16
CA ILE A 61 -1.28 17.00 0.73
C ILE A 61 0.06 17.61 0.35
N VAL A 62 0.57 18.55 1.14
CA VAL A 62 1.85 19.22 0.88
C VAL A 62 2.95 18.53 1.67
N LYS A 63 3.88 17.90 0.94
CA LYS A 63 5.02 17.18 1.52
C LYS A 63 6.19 18.14 1.76
N ASP A 64 6.87 17.95 2.87
CA ASP A 64 8.13 18.64 3.14
C ASP A 64 9.34 17.99 2.43
N SER A 65 10.54 18.50 2.67
CA SER A 65 11.75 18.01 2.01
C SER A 65 12.15 16.59 2.44
N GLU A 66 11.89 16.21 3.69
CA GLU A 66 12.21 14.89 4.24
C GLU A 66 11.24 13.85 3.69
N GLU A 67 9.95 14.18 3.65
CA GLU A 67 8.90 13.35 3.04
C GLU A 67 9.17 13.12 1.56
N ILE A 68 9.53 14.16 0.80
CA ILE A 68 9.91 14.05 -0.61
C ILE A 68 11.14 13.15 -0.78
N ALA A 69 12.13 13.23 0.09
CA ALA A 69 13.30 12.36 0.04
C ALA A 69 12.94 10.90 0.30
N ALA A 70 12.05 10.61 1.27
CA ALA A 70 11.54 9.27 1.54
C ALA A 70 10.74 8.71 0.34
N MET A 71 9.84 9.50 -0.24
CA MET A 71 9.10 9.11 -1.45
C MET A 71 10.03 8.80 -2.63
N ARG A 72 11.04 9.63 -2.87
CA ARG A 72 12.04 9.39 -3.94
C ARG A 72 12.81 8.10 -3.73
N LYS A 73 13.16 7.79 -2.47
CA LYS A 73 13.83 6.53 -2.12
C LYS A 73 12.93 5.33 -2.39
N THR A 74 11.67 5.40 -1.99
CA THR A 74 10.67 4.34 -2.24
C THR A 74 10.48 4.09 -3.74
N ILE A 75 10.38 5.15 -4.55
CA ILE A 75 10.27 5.07 -6.01
C ILE A 75 11.52 4.42 -6.61
N ALA A 76 12.72 4.81 -6.18
CA ALA A 76 13.96 4.23 -6.69
C ALA A 76 14.08 2.73 -6.40
N ILE A 77 13.61 2.28 -5.23
CA ILE A 77 13.55 0.85 -4.90
C ILE A 77 12.53 0.14 -5.81
N THR A 78 11.39 0.75 -6.10
CA THR A 78 10.36 0.20 -7.00
C THR A 78 10.90 0.04 -8.43
N ASP A 79 11.65 1.02 -8.95
CA ASP A 79 12.31 0.94 -10.26
C ASP A 79 13.35 -0.19 -10.31
N ASP A 80 14.12 -0.39 -9.25
CA ASP A 80 15.10 -1.50 -9.13
C ASP A 80 14.39 -2.86 -9.10
N ILE A 81 13.28 -2.98 -8.35
CA ILE A 81 12.46 -4.20 -8.33
C ILE A 81 11.95 -4.52 -9.73
N TYR A 82 11.36 -3.54 -10.43
CA TYR A 82 10.87 -3.73 -11.80
C TYR A 82 12.00 -4.22 -12.72
N SER A 83 13.16 -3.58 -12.64
CA SER A 83 14.34 -3.95 -13.45
C SER A 83 14.79 -5.39 -13.21
N LYS A 84 14.68 -5.88 -11.98
CA LYS A 84 14.96 -7.29 -11.66
C LYS A 84 13.88 -8.22 -12.18
N VAL A 85 12.61 -7.85 -12.02
CA VAL A 85 11.46 -8.65 -12.46
C VAL A 85 11.53 -8.92 -13.97
N ILE A 86 11.70 -7.87 -14.79
CA ILE A 86 11.70 -8.02 -16.26
C ILE A 86 12.82 -8.93 -16.78
N GLN A 87 13.95 -9.02 -16.08
CA GLN A 87 15.05 -9.93 -16.44
C GLN A 87 14.70 -11.41 -16.27
N HIS A 88 13.67 -11.72 -15.48
CA HIS A 88 13.27 -13.08 -15.17
C HIS A 88 12.00 -13.53 -15.89
N ILE A 89 11.29 -12.62 -16.55
CA ILE A 89 10.10 -12.96 -17.32
C ILE A 89 10.47 -13.77 -18.56
N LYS A 90 9.76 -14.89 -18.77
CA LYS A 90 9.95 -15.79 -19.90
C LYS A 90 8.62 -16.17 -20.53
N VAL A 91 8.63 -16.41 -21.84
CA VAL A 91 7.46 -16.99 -22.54
C VAL A 91 7.00 -18.26 -21.82
N GLY A 92 5.71 -18.39 -21.64
CA GLY A 92 5.08 -19.51 -20.96
C GLY A 92 4.89 -19.33 -19.45
N MET A 93 5.51 -18.33 -18.81
CA MET A 93 5.18 -17.98 -17.42
C MET A 93 3.74 -17.51 -17.33
N THR A 94 3.10 -17.80 -16.22
CA THR A 94 1.75 -17.30 -15.90
C THR A 94 1.82 -15.90 -15.31
N GLU A 95 0.72 -15.15 -15.40
CA GLU A 95 0.59 -13.86 -14.73
C GLU A 95 0.80 -14.00 -13.20
N TYR A 96 0.37 -15.13 -12.59
CA TYR A 96 0.65 -15.45 -11.18
C TYR A 96 2.14 -15.58 -10.88
N GLU A 97 2.91 -16.26 -11.74
CA GLU A 97 4.35 -16.42 -11.55
C GLU A 97 5.08 -15.08 -11.64
N ILE A 98 4.65 -14.18 -12.53
CA ILE A 98 5.21 -12.83 -12.64
C ILE A 98 4.84 -12.00 -11.38
N SER A 99 3.59 -12.07 -10.91
CA SER A 99 3.17 -11.41 -9.67
C SER A 99 3.97 -11.92 -8.47
N ALA A 100 4.26 -13.22 -8.41
CA ALA A 100 5.09 -13.80 -7.36
C ALA A 100 6.54 -13.30 -7.40
N LEU A 101 7.11 -13.04 -8.59
CA LEU A 101 8.43 -12.42 -8.72
C LEU A 101 8.42 -10.98 -8.17
N VAL A 102 7.39 -10.20 -8.48
CA VAL A 102 7.22 -8.84 -7.93
C VAL A 102 7.21 -8.89 -6.41
N GLN A 103 6.39 -9.76 -5.83
CA GLN A 103 6.28 -9.94 -4.37
C GLN A 103 7.63 -10.36 -3.75
N TYR A 104 8.33 -11.32 -4.39
CA TYR A 104 9.63 -11.79 -3.91
C TYR A 104 10.66 -10.66 -3.87
N TYR A 105 10.82 -9.92 -4.98
CA TYR A 105 11.81 -8.84 -5.04
C TYR A 105 11.41 -7.66 -4.13
N SER A 106 10.14 -7.37 -3.96
CA SER A 106 9.65 -6.36 -3.02
C SER A 106 10.06 -6.70 -1.59
N THR A 107 9.76 -7.91 -1.14
CA THR A 107 10.15 -8.39 0.20
C THR A 107 11.68 -8.43 0.36
N ALA A 108 12.40 -8.93 -0.63
CA ALA A 108 13.86 -9.00 -0.61
C ALA A 108 14.54 -7.62 -0.59
N SER A 109 13.87 -6.57 -1.08
CA SER A 109 14.36 -5.18 -1.04
C SER A 109 14.03 -4.46 0.27
N GLY A 110 13.39 -5.13 1.24
CA GLY A 110 13.04 -4.57 2.53
C GLY A 110 11.76 -3.75 2.55
N ALA A 111 10.88 -3.93 1.56
CA ALA A 111 9.56 -3.32 1.57
C ALA A 111 8.76 -3.79 2.80
N GLN A 112 8.10 -2.87 3.48
CA GLN A 112 7.24 -3.16 4.63
C GLN A 112 6.01 -3.95 4.21
N GLN A 113 5.43 -3.58 3.06
CA GLN A 113 4.30 -4.26 2.41
C GLN A 113 4.15 -3.78 0.97
N MET A 114 3.25 -4.41 0.21
CA MET A 114 2.78 -3.87 -1.06
C MET A 114 1.83 -2.71 -0.79
N SER A 115 1.85 -1.68 -1.65
CA SER A 115 0.91 -0.55 -1.54
C SER A 115 -0.53 -0.95 -1.85
N PHE A 116 -0.69 -1.92 -2.75
CA PHE A 116 -1.95 -2.51 -3.20
C PHE A 116 -1.71 -3.89 -3.81
N ASP A 117 -2.79 -4.60 -4.13
CA ASP A 117 -2.73 -5.91 -4.81
C ASP A 117 -2.06 -5.76 -6.18
N THR A 118 -0.92 -6.43 -6.39
CA THR A 118 -0.19 -6.38 -7.65
C THR A 118 -1.06 -6.78 -8.83
N ILE A 119 -1.09 -5.96 -9.87
CA ILE A 119 -1.76 -6.24 -11.13
C ILE A 119 -0.72 -6.75 -12.14
N VAL A 120 -1.00 -7.90 -12.75
CA VAL A 120 -0.25 -8.39 -13.90
C VAL A 120 -1.25 -8.85 -14.94
N SER A 121 -1.20 -8.24 -16.12
CA SER A 121 -2.06 -8.59 -17.26
C SER A 121 -1.20 -8.76 -18.50
N SER A 122 -1.60 -9.67 -19.39
CA SER A 122 -0.85 -9.94 -20.62
C SER A 122 -1.76 -10.04 -21.84
N GLY A 123 -1.23 -9.69 -23.02
CA GLY A 123 -1.95 -9.67 -24.29
C GLY A 123 -3.21 -8.78 -24.22
N GLU A 124 -4.32 -9.29 -24.70
CA GLU A 124 -5.61 -8.60 -24.71
C GLU A 124 -6.11 -8.16 -23.32
N ARG A 125 -5.65 -8.84 -22.27
CA ARG A 125 -6.03 -8.50 -20.88
C ARG A 125 -5.41 -7.21 -20.37
N THR A 126 -4.38 -6.67 -21.03
CA THR A 126 -3.79 -5.37 -20.69
C THR A 126 -4.75 -4.20 -20.87
N ALA A 127 -5.87 -4.41 -21.59
CA ALA A 127 -6.96 -3.43 -21.67
C ALA A 127 -7.82 -3.34 -20.40
N LEU A 128 -7.60 -4.23 -19.41
CA LEU A 128 -8.32 -4.22 -18.14
C LEU A 128 -7.52 -3.44 -17.10
N PRO A 129 -7.90 -2.22 -16.71
CA PRO A 129 -7.10 -1.38 -15.81
C PRO A 129 -6.88 -2.01 -14.42
N HIS A 130 -7.80 -2.86 -13.96
CA HIS A 130 -7.71 -3.56 -12.67
C HIS A 130 -7.67 -5.08 -12.85
N GLY A 131 -6.98 -5.55 -13.90
CA GLY A 131 -6.86 -6.96 -14.24
C GLY A 131 -6.01 -7.74 -13.24
N ARG A 132 -6.65 -8.41 -12.28
CA ARG A 132 -5.92 -9.29 -11.35
C ARG A 132 -5.16 -10.38 -12.11
N PRO A 133 -3.98 -10.81 -11.61
CA PRO A 133 -3.23 -11.90 -12.21
C PRO A 133 -4.06 -13.18 -12.35
N THR A 134 -3.81 -13.94 -13.41
CA THR A 134 -4.48 -15.22 -13.68
C THR A 134 -3.48 -16.31 -14.05
N GLY A 135 -3.98 -17.52 -14.34
CA GLY A 135 -3.18 -18.60 -14.89
C GLY A 135 -2.86 -18.45 -16.39
N ARG A 136 -3.20 -17.32 -17.03
CA ARG A 136 -2.85 -17.06 -18.44
C ARG A 136 -1.35 -17.06 -18.59
N ARG A 137 -0.88 -17.75 -19.63
CA ARG A 137 0.56 -17.81 -19.95
C ARG A 137 0.91 -16.73 -20.96
N VAL A 138 1.96 -16.00 -20.65
CA VAL A 138 2.49 -14.96 -21.55
C VAL A 138 3.09 -15.57 -22.80
N LYS A 139 2.86 -14.91 -23.94
CA LYS A 139 3.39 -15.29 -25.26
C LYS A 139 4.49 -14.31 -25.68
N ALA A 140 5.26 -14.71 -26.70
CA ALA A 140 6.17 -13.77 -27.34
C ALA A 140 5.38 -12.65 -28.04
N HIS A 141 6.01 -11.49 -28.14
CA HIS A 141 5.54 -10.31 -28.89
C HIS A 141 4.24 -9.67 -28.38
N GLU A 142 3.67 -10.14 -27.26
CA GLU A 142 2.50 -9.51 -26.65
C GLU A 142 2.88 -8.56 -25.48
N PRO A 143 2.07 -7.53 -25.19
CA PRO A 143 2.31 -6.66 -24.06
C PRO A 143 2.08 -7.40 -22.74
N ILE A 144 2.91 -7.07 -21.76
CA ILE A 144 2.75 -7.47 -20.37
C ILE A 144 2.73 -6.20 -19.54
N MET A 145 1.59 -5.91 -18.94
CA MET A 145 1.40 -4.80 -18.01
C MET A 145 1.66 -5.30 -16.59
N ILE A 146 2.52 -4.59 -15.89
CA ILE A 146 2.83 -4.84 -14.48
C ILE A 146 2.57 -3.53 -13.74
N ASP A 147 1.68 -3.59 -12.78
CA ASP A 147 1.28 -2.46 -11.94
C ASP A 147 1.41 -2.85 -10.48
N PHE A 148 2.30 -2.19 -9.77
CA PHE A 148 2.59 -2.45 -8.38
C PHE A 148 3.22 -1.24 -7.70
N GLY A 149 3.13 -1.25 -6.38
CA GLY A 149 3.82 -0.31 -5.52
C GLY A 149 4.23 -0.98 -4.22
N ILE A 150 5.16 -0.37 -3.54
CA ILE A 150 5.65 -0.82 -2.23
C ILE A 150 5.50 0.29 -1.20
N GLN A 151 5.39 -0.09 0.05
CA GLN A 151 5.61 0.80 1.18
C GLN A 151 7.03 0.60 1.69
N TYR A 152 7.79 1.68 1.75
CA TYR A 152 9.12 1.72 2.32
C TYR A 152 9.27 2.99 3.15
N ASP A 153 9.77 2.87 4.38
CA ASP A 153 9.93 4.00 5.31
C ASP A 153 8.62 4.82 5.49
N ASN A 154 7.49 4.08 5.58
CA ASN A 154 6.12 4.58 5.69
C ASN A 154 5.58 5.38 4.47
N TYR A 155 6.34 5.50 3.39
CA TYR A 155 5.90 6.13 2.14
C TYR A 155 5.62 5.09 1.08
N GLN A 156 4.58 5.33 0.29
CA GLN A 156 4.13 4.41 -0.75
C GLN A 156 4.59 4.88 -2.13
N SER A 157 4.88 3.92 -3.01
CA SER A 157 5.00 4.11 -4.44
C SER A 157 3.82 3.48 -5.17
N ASP A 158 3.64 3.90 -6.41
CA ASP A 158 2.67 3.39 -7.35
C ASP A 158 3.27 3.51 -8.75
N MET A 159 3.36 2.39 -9.50
CA MET A 159 4.03 2.38 -10.78
C MET A 159 3.46 1.32 -11.72
N THR A 160 2.93 1.78 -12.85
CA THR A 160 2.54 0.91 -13.97
C THR A 160 3.59 0.95 -15.09
N ARG A 161 3.98 -0.21 -15.61
CA ARG A 161 4.87 -0.35 -16.78
C ARG A 161 4.37 -1.44 -17.70
N VAL A 162 4.67 -1.27 -18.99
CA VAL A 162 4.42 -2.28 -20.01
C VAL A 162 5.76 -2.74 -20.59
N CYS A 163 5.94 -4.04 -20.69
CA CYS A 163 7.08 -4.65 -21.34
C CYS A 163 6.65 -5.70 -22.37
N PHE A 164 7.59 -6.16 -23.18
CA PHE A 164 7.41 -7.20 -24.20
C PHE A 164 8.50 -8.24 -24.07
N ILE A 165 8.21 -9.49 -24.45
CA ILE A 165 9.22 -10.52 -24.64
C ILE A 165 9.46 -10.64 -26.15
N GLY A 166 10.59 -10.12 -26.63
CA GLY A 166 10.89 -9.94 -28.05
C GLY A 166 10.38 -8.60 -28.59
N GLU A 167 10.52 -8.40 -29.91
CA GLU A 167 10.02 -7.19 -30.57
C GLU A 167 8.48 -7.19 -30.60
N PRO A 168 7.82 -6.07 -30.36
CA PRO A 168 6.36 -5.99 -30.48
C PRO A 168 5.91 -6.20 -31.93
N GLU A 169 4.77 -6.86 -32.12
CA GLU A 169 4.12 -7.04 -33.42
C GLU A 169 3.33 -5.79 -33.83
#